data_5a9d02ddcdf07562da5fde9d9034b54c
#
_entry.id   5a9d02ddcdf07562da5fde9d9034b54c
#
_cell.length_a   1.000
_cell.length_b   1.000
_cell.length_c   1.000
_cell.angle_alpha   90.00
_cell.angle_beta   90.00
_cell.angle_gamma   90.00
#
_symmetry.space_group_name_H-M   'P 1'
#
loop_
_entity.id
_entity.type
_entity.pdbx_description
1 polymer ?
#
loop_
_entity_poly.entity_id
_entity_poly.type
_entity_poly.pdbx_seq_one_letter_code
_entity_poly.pdbx_strand_id
1 'polypeptide(L)'
;EAYYQDLSNRYHKGEMADAKKIPITDSLAYKTPEGRTVYGGGGIIPDLYISNNNTEEEEWNSYILNSNLMNNFVFKELDNNRRKFNDFGMDDVLEDRFKDILPWHDLFVKYCVDNEIEIKITEQETLKAVKTYLGLQLFGENIFNQIKNQDDLFLETAIKTLDSLPKID
;
A
#
# COMPACT_ATOMS: atom_id res chain seq x y z
N GLU A 1 -14.87 15.43 19.46
CA GLU A 1 -15.53 15.94 18.23
C GLU A 1 -14.68 16.97 17.50
N ALA A 2 -14.13 18.01 18.18
CA ALA A 2 -13.32 19.05 17.54
C ALA A 2 -12.07 18.51 16.81
N TYR A 3 -11.40 17.51 17.37
CA TYR A 3 -10.23 16.88 16.74
C TYR A 3 -10.56 16.18 15.41
N TYR A 4 -11.63 15.41 15.38
CA TYR A 4 -12.06 14.72 14.14
C TYR A 4 -12.55 15.70 13.06
N GLN A 5 -13.16 16.81 13.48
CA GLN A 5 -13.58 17.88 12.60
C GLN A 5 -12.37 18.62 11.99
N ASP A 6 -11.32 18.87 12.78
CA ASP A 6 -10.09 19.47 12.31
C ASP A 6 -9.37 18.56 11.30
N LEU A 7 -9.23 17.27 11.59
CA LEU A 7 -8.65 16.28 10.69
C LEU A 7 -9.40 16.19 9.35
N SER A 8 -10.73 16.15 9.40
CA SER A 8 -11.58 16.16 8.20
C SER A 8 -11.40 17.45 7.38
N ASN A 9 -11.33 18.60 8.03
CA ASN A 9 -11.10 19.88 7.36
C ASN A 9 -9.73 19.93 6.68
N ARG A 10 -8.68 19.40 7.29
CA ARG A 10 -7.32 19.31 6.73
C ARG A 10 -7.28 18.39 5.51
N TYR A 11 -7.99 17.27 5.59
CA TYR A 11 -8.14 16.36 4.45
C TYR A 11 -8.81 17.06 3.26
N HIS A 12 -9.93 17.74 3.47
CA HIS A 12 -10.67 18.46 2.42
C HIS A 12 -9.87 19.65 1.83
N LYS A 13 -9.00 20.27 2.63
CA LYS A 13 -8.09 21.31 2.14
C LYS A 13 -6.91 20.75 1.33
N GLY A 14 -6.76 19.44 1.30
CA GLY A 14 -5.67 18.74 0.59
C GLY A 14 -4.32 18.86 1.29
N GLU A 15 -4.30 19.15 2.59
CA GLU A 15 -3.06 19.19 3.39
C GLU A 15 -2.38 17.82 3.47
N MET A 16 -3.17 16.74 3.30
CA MET A 16 -2.67 15.36 3.27
C MET A 16 -2.11 14.95 1.90
N ALA A 17 -2.40 15.72 0.86
CA ALA A 17 -1.99 15.45 -0.52
C ALA A 17 -0.86 16.36 -1.02
N ASP A 18 -0.64 17.51 -0.37
CA ASP A 18 0.36 18.51 -0.81
C ASP A 18 0.97 19.23 0.39
N ALA A 19 2.27 19.05 0.58
CA ALA A 19 3.04 19.72 1.66
C ALA A 19 2.91 21.25 1.63
N LYS A 20 2.72 21.86 0.45
CA LYS A 20 2.56 23.31 0.30
C LYS A 20 1.25 23.84 0.86
N LYS A 21 0.27 22.97 1.06
CA LYS A 21 -1.03 23.32 1.63
C LYS A 21 -1.07 23.23 3.15
N ILE A 22 0.00 22.72 3.77
CA ILE A 22 0.12 22.67 5.25
C ILE A 22 0.34 24.13 5.73
N PRO A 23 -0.55 24.70 6.54
CA PRO A 23 -0.39 26.07 7.03
C PRO A 23 0.77 26.12 8.03
N ILE A 24 1.81 26.87 7.68
CA ILE A 24 2.95 27.15 8.57
C ILE A 24 2.73 28.53 9.17
N THR A 25 2.68 28.59 10.50
CA THR A 25 2.54 29.85 11.23
C THR A 25 3.89 30.21 11.86
N ASP A 26 4.56 31.21 11.34
CA ASP A 26 5.89 31.65 11.80
C ASP A 26 5.95 32.01 13.30
N SER A 27 4.83 32.47 13.88
CA SER A 27 4.73 32.77 15.31
C SER A 27 4.83 31.53 16.22
N LEU A 28 4.76 30.33 15.65
CA LEU A 28 4.86 29.04 16.35
C LEU A 28 6.14 28.27 15.97
N ALA A 29 7.15 28.97 15.47
CA ALA A 29 8.46 28.39 15.16
C ALA A 29 9.31 28.28 16.43
N TYR A 30 9.82 27.09 16.70
CA TYR A 30 10.72 26.80 17.82
C TYR A 30 12.03 26.21 17.29
N LYS A 31 13.12 26.42 18.02
CA LYS A 31 14.42 25.81 17.70
C LYS A 31 14.71 24.66 18.67
N THR A 32 15.11 23.53 18.10
CA THR A 32 15.67 22.43 18.92
C THR A 32 17.04 22.84 19.46
N PRO A 33 17.55 22.12 20.48
CA PRO A 33 18.91 22.36 21.00
C PRO A 33 20.00 22.30 19.92
N GLU A 34 19.78 21.53 18.87
CA GLU A 34 20.68 21.34 17.72
C GLU A 34 20.49 22.42 16.62
N GLY A 35 19.62 23.42 16.89
CA GLY A 35 19.40 24.55 15.98
C GLY A 35 18.39 24.33 14.86
N ARG A 36 17.75 23.15 14.79
CA ARG A 36 16.70 22.85 13.81
C ARG A 36 15.42 23.62 14.15
N THR A 37 14.77 24.19 13.13
CA THR A 37 13.47 24.84 13.30
C THR A 37 12.35 23.81 13.20
N VAL A 38 11.46 23.80 14.20
CA VAL A 38 10.23 23.00 14.22
C VAL A 38 9.04 23.92 14.45
N TYR A 39 7.89 23.54 13.95
CA TYR A 39 6.68 24.36 14.01
C TYR A 39 5.64 23.69 14.93
N GLY A 40 5.00 24.48 15.79
CA GLY A 40 3.89 24.06 16.64
C GLY A 40 2.53 24.42 16.04
N GLY A 41 1.46 23.96 16.70
CA GLY A 41 0.10 24.43 16.43
C GLY A 41 -0.76 23.58 15.48
N GLY A 42 -0.19 22.58 14.82
CA GLY A 42 -0.97 21.77 13.86
C GLY A 42 -0.59 20.29 13.81
N GLY A 43 0.16 19.81 14.80
CA GLY A 43 0.72 18.46 14.80
C GLY A 43 2.18 18.44 14.32
N ILE A 44 2.69 17.25 14.00
CA ILE A 44 4.07 17.07 13.53
C ILE A 44 4.08 17.23 12.01
N ILE A 45 4.86 18.20 11.53
CA ILE A 45 5.11 18.37 10.08
C ILE A 45 6.26 17.45 9.72
N PRO A 46 6.09 16.54 8.74
CA PRO A 46 7.16 15.65 8.29
C PRO A 46 8.25 16.44 7.57
N ASP A 47 9.50 15.99 7.72
CA ASP A 47 10.65 16.58 7.02
C ASP A 47 10.65 16.22 5.53
N LEU A 48 10.14 15.04 5.22
CA LEU A 48 9.97 14.54 3.87
C LEU A 48 8.51 14.22 3.62
N TYR A 49 7.97 14.81 2.59
CA TYR A 49 6.59 14.59 2.18
C TYR A 49 6.54 13.76 0.91
N ILE A 50 5.85 12.64 0.96
CA ILE A 50 5.59 11.79 -0.21
C ILE A 50 4.12 11.96 -0.56
N SER A 51 3.85 12.57 -1.71
CA SER A 51 2.49 12.83 -2.17
C SER A 51 1.82 11.53 -2.62
N ASN A 52 0.60 11.32 -2.15
CA ASN A 52 -0.29 10.28 -2.67
C ASN A 52 -1.34 10.96 -3.56
N ASN A 53 -1.05 11.02 -4.87
CA ASN A 53 -1.90 11.70 -5.85
C ASN A 53 -2.78 10.69 -6.61
N ASN A 54 -3.26 9.65 -5.92
CA ASN A 54 -4.13 8.66 -6.53
C ASN A 54 -5.47 9.30 -6.94
N THR A 55 -6.01 8.86 -8.05
CA THR A 55 -7.38 9.14 -8.45
C THR A 55 -8.36 8.33 -7.59
N GLU A 56 -9.63 8.73 -7.55
CA GLU A 56 -10.67 7.97 -6.84
C GLU A 56 -10.77 6.53 -7.37
N GLU A 57 -10.55 6.32 -8.67
CA GLU A 57 -10.55 5.00 -9.31
C GLU A 57 -9.36 4.15 -8.82
N GLU A 58 -8.16 4.74 -8.73
CA GLU A 58 -6.97 4.06 -8.19
C GLU A 58 -7.11 3.74 -6.70
N GLU A 59 -7.71 4.62 -5.92
CA GLU A 59 -8.01 4.36 -4.50
C GLU A 59 -9.01 3.22 -4.35
N TRP A 60 -10.07 3.20 -5.16
CA TRP A 60 -11.05 2.13 -5.17
C TRP A 60 -10.43 0.78 -5.57
N ASN A 61 -9.65 0.74 -6.65
CA ASN A 61 -8.95 -0.45 -7.09
C ASN A 61 -7.99 -0.95 -6.00
N SER A 62 -7.22 -0.06 -5.40
CA SER A 62 -6.32 -0.38 -4.30
C SER A 62 -7.06 -0.96 -3.09
N TYR A 63 -8.22 -0.38 -2.75
CA TYR A 63 -9.06 -0.91 -1.69
C TYR A 63 -9.52 -2.34 -1.97
N ILE A 64 -10.04 -2.61 -3.16
CA ILE A 64 -10.50 -3.95 -3.57
C ILE A 64 -9.35 -4.96 -3.57
N LEU A 65 -8.20 -4.59 -4.16
CA LEU A 65 -7.03 -5.46 -4.25
C LEU A 65 -6.39 -5.79 -2.89
N ASN A 66 -6.53 -4.90 -1.91
CA ASN A 66 -6.02 -5.11 -0.55
C ASN A 66 -7.09 -5.59 0.43
N SER A 67 -8.28 -5.95 -0.05
CA SER A 67 -9.40 -6.37 0.78
C SER A 67 -9.48 -7.89 0.96
N ASN A 68 -10.36 -8.32 1.85
CA ASN A 68 -10.72 -9.73 2.01
C ASN A 68 -11.31 -10.35 0.74
N LEU A 69 -11.82 -9.56 -0.20
CA LEU A 69 -12.33 -10.06 -1.47
C LEU A 69 -11.23 -10.75 -2.28
N MET A 70 -10.08 -10.10 -2.44
CA MET A 70 -8.92 -10.68 -3.14
C MET A 70 -8.38 -11.89 -2.39
N ASN A 71 -8.30 -11.83 -1.06
CA ASN A 71 -7.88 -12.96 -0.24
C ASN A 71 -8.81 -14.19 -0.44
N ASN A 72 -10.12 -13.97 -0.40
CA ASN A 72 -11.11 -15.02 -0.61
C ASN A 72 -11.08 -15.58 -2.04
N PHE A 73 -10.88 -14.72 -3.03
CA PHE A 73 -10.69 -15.15 -4.42
C PHE A 73 -9.49 -16.08 -4.56
N VAL A 74 -8.32 -15.66 -4.07
CA VAL A 74 -7.09 -16.47 -4.15
C VAL A 74 -7.26 -17.79 -3.40
N PHE A 75 -7.86 -17.77 -2.20
CA PHE A 75 -8.15 -18.99 -1.45
C PHE A 75 -9.03 -19.95 -2.25
N LYS A 76 -10.11 -19.45 -2.85
CA LYS A 76 -11.04 -20.24 -3.67
C LYS A 76 -10.33 -20.89 -4.86
N GLU A 77 -9.50 -20.12 -5.57
CA GLU A 77 -8.78 -20.65 -6.73
C GLU A 77 -7.69 -21.65 -6.35
N LEU A 78 -7.00 -21.45 -5.24
CA LEU A 78 -6.10 -22.45 -4.67
C LEU A 78 -6.83 -23.74 -4.29
N ASP A 79 -7.98 -23.64 -3.64
CA ASP A 79 -8.77 -24.80 -3.23
C ASP A 79 -9.26 -25.61 -4.43
N ASN A 80 -9.78 -24.93 -5.45
CA ASN A 80 -10.24 -25.54 -6.68
C ASN A 80 -9.12 -26.19 -7.51
N ASN A 81 -7.90 -25.72 -7.37
CA ASN A 81 -6.75 -26.11 -8.20
C ASN A 81 -5.61 -26.73 -7.37
N ARG A 82 -5.87 -27.24 -6.16
CA ARG A 82 -4.85 -27.74 -5.21
C ARG A 82 -3.74 -28.56 -5.85
N ARG A 83 -4.08 -29.44 -6.80
CA ARG A 83 -3.11 -30.35 -7.44
C ARG A 83 -2.03 -29.59 -8.21
N LYS A 84 -2.33 -28.38 -8.71
CA LYS A 84 -1.37 -27.56 -9.47
C LYS A 84 -0.37 -26.86 -8.55
N PHE A 85 -0.69 -26.76 -7.26
CA PHE A 85 0.09 -26.05 -6.25
C PHE A 85 0.73 -26.97 -5.20
N ASN A 86 0.55 -28.30 -5.30
CA ASN A 86 1.09 -29.25 -4.30
C ASN A 86 2.61 -29.17 -4.12
N ASP A 87 3.33 -28.94 -5.22
CA ASP A 87 4.79 -28.86 -5.21
C ASP A 87 5.31 -27.43 -5.34
N PHE A 88 4.41 -26.43 -5.10
CA PHE A 88 4.74 -25.03 -5.23
C PHE A 88 5.57 -24.53 -4.07
N GLY A 89 6.81 -24.12 -4.33
CA GLY A 89 7.71 -23.54 -3.37
C GLY A 89 7.61 -22.03 -3.28
N MET A 90 8.25 -21.46 -2.27
CA MET A 90 8.31 -20.01 -2.08
C MET A 90 8.93 -19.29 -3.31
N ASP A 91 9.97 -19.87 -3.89
CA ASP A 91 10.63 -19.31 -5.07
C ASP A 91 9.69 -19.26 -6.28
N ASP A 92 8.75 -20.20 -6.40
CA ASP A 92 7.77 -20.20 -7.49
C ASP A 92 6.83 -19.00 -7.42
N VAL A 93 6.49 -18.54 -6.19
CA VAL A 93 5.73 -17.32 -5.98
C VAL A 93 6.61 -16.09 -6.21
N LEU A 94 7.81 -16.05 -5.64
CA LEU A 94 8.71 -14.90 -5.74
C LEU A 94 9.16 -14.62 -7.17
N GLU A 95 9.41 -15.68 -7.97
CA GLU A 95 9.83 -15.62 -9.38
C GLU A 95 8.63 -15.58 -10.36
N ASP A 96 7.41 -15.35 -9.85
CA ASP A 96 6.21 -15.17 -10.66
C ASP A 96 5.76 -16.40 -11.49
N ARG A 97 6.22 -17.61 -11.17
CA ARG A 97 5.86 -18.84 -11.92
C ARG A 97 4.37 -19.19 -11.83
N PHE A 98 3.66 -18.66 -10.83
CA PHE A 98 2.21 -18.84 -10.68
C PHE A 98 1.41 -18.22 -11.84
N LYS A 99 1.97 -17.25 -12.57
CA LYS A 99 1.27 -16.52 -13.62
C LYS A 99 0.73 -17.42 -14.74
N ASP A 100 1.49 -18.47 -15.07
CA ASP A 100 1.14 -19.39 -16.16
C ASP A 100 0.22 -20.54 -15.72
N ILE A 101 -0.11 -20.63 -14.43
CA ILE A 101 -0.91 -21.74 -13.90
C ILE A 101 -2.41 -21.55 -14.14
N LEU A 102 -2.88 -20.31 -13.99
CA LEU A 102 -4.28 -19.93 -14.15
C LEU A 102 -4.39 -18.58 -14.87
N PRO A 103 -5.47 -18.32 -15.60
CA PRO A 103 -5.78 -17.00 -16.14
C PRO A 103 -6.31 -16.07 -15.02
N TRP A 104 -5.45 -15.70 -14.10
CA TRP A 104 -5.79 -15.03 -12.84
C TRP A 104 -6.61 -13.76 -13.04
N HIS A 105 -6.26 -12.95 -14.03
CA HIS A 105 -6.95 -11.69 -14.30
C HIS A 105 -8.40 -11.93 -14.73
N ASP A 106 -8.60 -12.82 -15.73
CA ASP A 106 -9.94 -13.13 -16.22
C ASP A 106 -10.82 -13.75 -15.13
N LEU A 107 -10.22 -14.64 -14.31
CA LEU A 107 -10.91 -15.27 -13.18
C LEU A 107 -11.29 -14.23 -12.11
N PHE A 108 -10.41 -13.26 -11.84
CA PHE A 108 -10.70 -12.22 -10.86
C PHE A 108 -11.75 -11.23 -11.35
N VAL A 109 -11.65 -10.77 -12.59
CA VAL A 109 -12.68 -9.91 -13.20
C VAL A 109 -14.04 -10.61 -13.17
N LYS A 110 -14.10 -11.89 -13.56
CA LYS A 110 -15.34 -12.68 -13.45
C LYS A 110 -15.82 -12.76 -11.99
N TYR A 111 -14.93 -13.00 -11.05
CA TYR A 111 -15.27 -13.08 -9.62
C TYR A 111 -15.87 -11.76 -9.12
N CYS A 112 -15.32 -10.62 -9.54
CA CYS A 112 -15.87 -9.30 -9.21
C CYS A 112 -17.28 -9.11 -9.81
N VAL A 113 -17.47 -9.47 -11.06
CA VAL A 113 -18.80 -9.40 -11.72
C VAL A 113 -19.82 -10.29 -11.01
N ASP A 114 -19.45 -11.52 -10.66
CA ASP A 114 -20.33 -12.46 -9.94
C ASP A 114 -20.70 -11.96 -8.52
N ASN A 115 -19.92 -11.01 -7.97
CA ASN A 115 -20.19 -10.36 -6.66
C ASN A 115 -20.71 -8.92 -6.80
N GLU A 116 -21.14 -8.50 -8.00
CA GLU A 116 -21.69 -7.17 -8.29
C GLU A 116 -20.71 -6.01 -7.96
N ILE A 117 -19.39 -6.26 -8.13
CA ILE A 117 -18.34 -5.28 -7.89
C ILE A 117 -17.83 -4.76 -9.23
N GLU A 118 -17.98 -3.46 -9.45
CA GLU A 118 -17.39 -2.78 -10.59
C GLU A 118 -15.91 -2.46 -10.32
N ILE A 119 -15.02 -2.90 -11.21
CA ILE A 119 -13.58 -2.69 -11.10
C ILE A 119 -12.98 -2.49 -12.49
N LYS A 120 -12.06 -1.53 -12.59
CA LYS A 120 -11.25 -1.29 -13.79
C LYS A 120 -9.78 -1.46 -13.42
N ILE A 121 -9.30 -2.65 -13.56
CA ILE A 121 -7.98 -3.08 -13.11
C ILE A 121 -7.20 -3.69 -14.27
N THR A 122 -5.91 -3.44 -14.29
CA THR A 122 -4.99 -4.07 -15.23
C THR A 122 -4.62 -5.48 -14.79
N GLU A 123 -4.17 -6.29 -15.76
CA GLU A 123 -3.63 -7.62 -15.49
C GLU A 123 -2.42 -7.54 -14.52
N GLN A 124 -1.54 -6.54 -14.68
CA GLN A 124 -0.38 -6.35 -13.82
C GLN A 124 -0.76 -6.11 -12.37
N GLU A 125 -1.74 -5.26 -12.11
CA GLU A 125 -2.24 -4.99 -10.76
C GLU A 125 -2.87 -6.24 -10.13
N THR A 126 -3.67 -6.97 -10.92
CA THR A 126 -4.25 -8.24 -10.47
C THR A 126 -3.17 -9.24 -10.10
N LEU A 127 -2.18 -9.45 -10.96
CA LEU A 127 -1.10 -10.41 -10.72
C LEU A 127 -0.25 -10.04 -9.50
N LYS A 128 0.00 -8.75 -9.26
CA LYS A 128 0.70 -8.27 -8.07
C LYS A 128 -0.08 -8.61 -6.80
N ALA A 129 -1.40 -8.37 -6.79
CA ALA A 129 -2.26 -8.72 -5.66
C ALA A 129 -2.35 -10.24 -5.47
N VAL A 130 -2.54 -11.01 -6.54
CA VAL A 130 -2.54 -12.48 -6.49
C VAL A 130 -1.24 -13.01 -5.89
N LYS A 131 -0.08 -12.52 -6.33
CA LYS A 131 1.24 -12.88 -5.77
C LYS A 131 1.27 -12.71 -4.26
N THR A 132 0.81 -11.55 -3.80
CA THR A 132 0.80 -11.18 -2.38
C THR A 132 -0.04 -12.16 -1.55
N TYR A 133 -1.25 -12.46 -2.02
CA TYR A 133 -2.15 -13.37 -1.30
C TYR A 133 -1.82 -14.85 -1.48
N LEU A 134 -1.19 -15.26 -2.60
CA LEU A 134 -0.59 -16.59 -2.71
C LEU A 134 0.52 -16.77 -1.67
N GLY A 135 1.38 -15.77 -1.52
CA GLY A 135 2.41 -15.75 -0.47
C GLY A 135 1.80 -15.91 0.93
N LEU A 136 0.70 -15.20 1.21
CA LEU A 136 -0.02 -15.32 2.47
C LEU A 136 -0.58 -16.74 2.71
N GLN A 137 -1.31 -17.27 1.72
CA GLN A 137 -2.04 -18.54 1.84
C GLN A 137 -1.10 -19.76 1.91
N LEU A 138 0.01 -19.72 1.17
CA LEU A 138 0.93 -20.86 1.10
C LEU A 138 2.05 -20.79 2.15
N PHE A 139 2.53 -19.58 2.51
CA PHE A 139 3.75 -19.40 3.30
C PHE A 139 3.59 -18.46 4.51
N GLY A 140 2.42 -17.83 4.68
CA GLY A 140 2.09 -17.02 5.84
C GLY A 140 2.54 -15.55 5.75
N GLU A 141 2.34 -14.84 6.87
CA GLU A 141 2.45 -13.38 6.95
C GLU A 141 3.84 -12.81 6.62
N ASN A 142 4.91 -13.54 6.91
CA ASN A 142 6.25 -13.06 6.61
C ASN A 142 6.47 -12.86 5.11
N ILE A 143 6.04 -13.82 4.30
CA ILE A 143 6.15 -13.73 2.84
C ILE A 143 5.16 -12.71 2.28
N PHE A 144 3.95 -12.64 2.82
CA PHE A 144 3.01 -11.59 2.49
C PHE A 144 3.62 -10.19 2.65
N ASN A 145 4.20 -9.91 3.82
CA ASN A 145 4.82 -8.62 4.10
C ASN A 145 6.05 -8.36 3.22
N GLN A 146 6.86 -9.38 2.97
CA GLN A 146 8.03 -9.27 2.08
C GLN A 146 7.60 -8.86 0.67
N ILE A 147 6.58 -9.51 0.10
CA ILE A 147 6.08 -9.20 -1.25
C ILE A 147 5.42 -7.82 -1.26
N LYS A 148 4.57 -7.52 -0.28
CA LYS A 148 3.83 -6.27 -0.20
C LYS A 148 4.75 -5.05 -0.13
N ASN A 149 5.87 -5.17 0.58
CA ASN A 149 6.80 -4.08 0.81
C ASN A 149 7.85 -3.91 -0.31
N GLN A 150 7.90 -4.79 -1.31
CA GLN A 150 8.90 -4.71 -2.40
C GLN A 150 8.85 -3.40 -3.19
N ASP A 151 7.63 -2.85 -3.39
CA ASP A 151 7.40 -1.64 -4.18
C ASP A 151 6.75 -0.53 -3.33
N ASP A 152 6.98 -0.53 -2.03
CA ASP A 152 6.47 0.51 -1.14
C ASP A 152 7.37 1.74 -1.22
N LEU A 153 6.88 2.77 -1.93
CA LEU A 153 7.59 4.04 -2.11
C LEU A 153 7.90 4.74 -0.79
N PHE A 154 7.00 4.64 0.20
CA PHE A 154 7.20 5.24 1.52
C PHE A 154 8.34 4.56 2.25
N LEU A 155 8.34 3.23 2.26
CA LEU A 155 9.39 2.42 2.88
C LEU A 155 10.74 2.63 2.18
N GLU A 156 10.78 2.58 0.85
CA GLU A 156 11.99 2.82 0.05
C GLU A 156 12.58 4.20 0.33
N THR A 157 11.73 5.24 0.35
CA THR A 157 12.15 6.61 0.61
C THR A 157 12.63 6.78 2.05
N ALA A 158 11.95 6.16 3.02
CA ALA A 158 12.37 6.19 4.42
C ALA A 158 13.75 5.56 4.61
N ILE A 159 13.99 4.38 4.01
CA ILE A 159 15.29 3.70 4.07
C ILE A 159 16.38 4.57 3.45
N LYS A 160 16.19 5.08 2.23
CA LYS A 160 17.16 5.97 1.55
C LYS A 160 17.48 7.21 2.39
N THR A 161 16.47 7.77 3.04
CA THR A 161 16.65 8.96 3.88
C THR A 161 17.47 8.62 5.13
N LEU A 162 17.13 7.53 5.82
CA LEU A 162 17.87 7.08 7.01
C LEU A 162 19.33 6.76 6.69
N ASP A 163 19.60 6.10 5.55
CA ASP A 163 20.97 5.78 5.13
C ASP A 163 21.80 7.04 4.81
N SER A 164 21.13 8.15 4.46
CA SER A 164 21.78 9.45 4.18
C SER A 164 22.10 10.27 5.43
N LEU A 165 21.48 9.93 6.57
CA LEU A 165 21.74 10.65 7.83
C LEU A 165 23.12 10.29 8.41
N PRO A 166 23.82 11.26 9.07
CA PRO A 166 25.03 10.96 9.78
C PRO A 166 24.74 9.90 10.86
N LYS A 167 25.58 8.87 10.91
CA LYS A 167 25.47 7.86 11.95
C LYS A 167 25.72 8.53 13.30
N ILE A 168 24.76 8.36 14.20
CA ILE A 168 24.91 8.79 15.60
C ILE A 168 25.81 7.75 16.27
N ASP A 169 27.00 8.16 16.68
CA ASP A 169 27.95 7.36 17.47
C ASP A 169 27.43 7.13 18.91
#